data_eab193d785b20c5b9481f157bcbb2048
#
_entry.id   eab193d785b20c5b9481f157bcbb2048
#
_cell.length_a   1.000
_cell.length_b   1.000
_cell.length_c   1.000
_cell.angle_alpha   90.00
_cell.angle_beta   90.00
_cell.angle_gamma   90.00
#
_symmetry.space_group_name_H-M   'P 1'
#
loop_
_entity.id
_entity.type
_entity.pdbx_description
1 polymer ?
#
loop_
_entity_poly.entity_id
_entity_poly.type
_entity_poly.pdbx_seq_one_letter_code
_entity_poly.pdbx_strand_id
1 'polypeptide(L)'
;MLSRGSLGAQFGRGVACLGKLRVRSDPTTRLRGAHPPNTRTPRRFGCQPEGCNMDNSRSAPHSSKRQRTTLDVAYVAGVTPKHEVGKTFNVPGLVIREHTFRVPLDYNGQSGPHKGKTITLFARELLSPSRNESLPFLVYLQGGPGYEAPRPCEASTWVKAAINSHRVLLLDQRGTGRSAPITVANLGLQGGPEEQAEYLELFRADNIVRDCEVIRKLLVPQTSFGGKWAVLGQSFGGFCATTYLSHAPEGLMEVFITGGVPPGVSVACSAEAVYSALHGRVLEANERYYERFPQDVETVGRIVCYLADQPGGGVDLPGGTKLTPRLLQTLGLSGLGSGGGFERLHYLLESFFDAEGAMTPAFGKSFESWHSWDTNPLYALLHEPIYCQTGAPGAGEPGSGAAASRWAADRVRSSERFAAAFDAVAAAREGRPVMFTGECVYRFMFDDLAALRPYKATADVLAEKSDWGPLYDCKTLASNRVPVAALSYVDDLYVDYNLSKETASGIKGLKWWVTNEYRHTAIREDGQRIFERLLGLARNAIFP
;
A
#
# COMPACT_ATOMS: atom_id res chain seq x y z
N MET A 1 -16.44 -9.67 56.53
CA MET A 1 -16.92 -11.01 56.95
C MET A 1 -16.93 -11.87 55.76
N LEU A 2 -15.91 -12.70 55.61
CA LEU A 2 -15.86 -14.16 55.63
C LEU A 2 -16.70 -14.80 54.52
N SER A 3 -16.23 -15.67 53.62
CA SER A 3 -15.24 -16.75 53.81
C SER A 3 -14.73 -17.27 52.44
N ARG A 4 -13.53 -17.80 52.52
CA ARG A 4 -12.78 -18.58 51.53
C ARG A 4 -13.43 -19.94 51.21
N GLY A 5 -13.19 -20.48 50.03
CA GLY A 5 -13.36 -21.91 49.72
C GLY A 5 -12.47 -22.28 48.53
N SER A 6 -11.33 -22.87 48.82
CA SER A 6 -10.38 -23.51 47.92
C SER A 6 -10.63 -25.02 47.82
N LEU A 7 -10.42 -25.61 46.64
CA LEU A 7 -10.10 -27.03 46.37
C LEU A 7 -9.61 -27.05 44.92
N GLY A 8 -8.44 -27.46 44.52
CA GLY A 8 -7.57 -28.54 44.97
C GLY A 8 -7.51 -29.66 43.94
N ALA A 9 -6.56 -29.55 43.02
CA ALA A 9 -5.67 -30.52 42.36
C ALA A 9 -6.14 -32.00 42.15
N GLN A 10 -5.88 -32.56 40.95
CA GLN A 10 -4.94 -33.70 40.77
C GLN A 10 -4.86 -34.15 39.30
N PHE A 11 -3.69 -34.15 38.77
CA PHE A 11 -2.82 -35.08 38.07
C PHE A 11 -3.47 -36.34 37.41
N GLY A 12 -3.15 -36.55 36.11
CA GLY A 12 -3.22 -37.80 35.40
C GLY A 12 -2.24 -37.85 34.23
N ARG A 13 -1.11 -38.52 34.42
CA ARG A 13 -0.11 -38.85 33.38
C ARG A 13 -0.57 -40.10 32.59
N GLY A 14 -0.21 -40.18 31.32
CA GLY A 14 -0.21 -41.37 30.48
C GLY A 14 0.43 -41.05 29.13
N VAL A 15 1.68 -41.29 29.00
CA VAL A 15 2.45 -42.40 28.42
C VAL A 15 2.25 -42.59 26.91
N ALA A 16 3.37 -42.45 26.23
CA ALA A 16 3.70 -42.53 24.82
C ALA A 16 3.40 -43.88 24.15
N CYS A 17 3.17 -43.86 22.85
CA CYS A 17 3.55 -44.96 21.98
C CYS A 17 4.13 -44.46 20.66
N LEU A 18 5.38 -44.80 20.45
CA LEU A 18 6.15 -44.64 19.22
C LEU A 18 5.72 -45.68 18.17
N GLY A 19 5.46 -45.23 16.96
CA GLY A 19 5.33 -46.07 15.78
C GLY A 19 6.23 -45.56 14.66
N LYS A 20 7.42 -46.17 14.54
CA LYS A 20 8.34 -45.97 13.40
C LYS A 20 7.82 -46.71 12.18
N LEU A 21 7.59 -46.03 11.09
CA LEU A 21 7.49 -46.65 9.77
C LEU A 21 8.71 -46.22 8.92
N ARG A 22 9.56 -47.21 8.65
CA ARG A 22 10.65 -47.15 7.66
C ARG A 22 10.04 -47.27 6.27
N VAL A 23 10.39 -46.36 5.39
CA VAL A 23 10.26 -46.52 3.94
C VAL A 23 11.63 -46.84 3.38
N ARG A 24 11.71 -48.01 2.70
CA ARG A 24 12.88 -48.49 1.96
C ARG A 24 13.01 -47.71 0.65
N SER A 25 14.22 -47.32 0.37
CA SER A 25 14.74 -46.94 -0.95
C SER A 25 15.06 -48.20 -1.76
N ASP A 26 14.73 -48.20 -3.04
CA ASP A 26 15.53 -48.93 -4.01
C ASP A 26 15.44 -48.28 -5.42
N PRO A 27 16.55 -48.34 -6.19
CA PRO A 27 16.79 -47.45 -7.33
C PRO A 27 16.72 -48.20 -8.67
N THR A 28 16.99 -47.45 -9.73
CA THR A 28 17.29 -47.84 -11.11
C THR A 28 16.16 -48.00 -12.12
N THR A 29 16.13 -47.06 -13.05
CA THR A 29 16.14 -47.43 -14.47
C THR A 29 16.72 -46.29 -15.32
N ARG A 30 17.87 -46.58 -15.94
CA ARG A 30 18.44 -45.79 -17.05
C ARG A 30 17.70 -46.14 -18.34
N LEU A 31 17.41 -45.14 -19.16
CA LEU A 31 17.40 -45.32 -20.62
C LEU A 31 17.95 -44.04 -21.30
N ARG A 32 18.93 -44.30 -22.12
CA ARG A 32 19.62 -43.51 -23.18
C ARG A 32 18.56 -42.89 -24.13
N GLY A 33 18.68 -41.72 -24.68
CA GLY A 33 19.77 -41.13 -25.43
C GLY A 33 19.27 -40.85 -26.85
N ALA A 34 19.33 -39.59 -27.31
CA ALA A 34 19.60 -39.24 -28.72
C ALA A 34 19.72 -37.69 -28.84
N HIS A 35 20.86 -37.29 -29.31
CA HIS A 35 21.26 -35.97 -29.82
C HIS A 35 21.15 -35.91 -31.35
N PRO A 36 21.54 -34.81 -31.98
CA PRO A 36 20.76 -33.73 -32.62
C PRO A 36 20.95 -33.79 -34.17
N PRO A 37 21.06 -32.80 -34.99
CA PRO A 37 20.98 -31.33 -34.99
C PRO A 37 20.17 -30.73 -36.16
N ASN A 38 20.00 -29.44 -36.25
CA ASN A 38 20.38 -28.67 -37.45
C ASN A 38 20.29 -27.13 -37.26
N THR A 39 21.38 -26.54 -37.62
CA THR A 39 21.69 -25.15 -37.86
C THR A 39 20.94 -24.58 -39.07
N ARG A 40 20.38 -23.38 -38.97
CA ARG A 40 20.20 -22.45 -40.09
C ARG A 40 20.36 -21.01 -39.64
N THR A 41 21.40 -20.38 -40.17
CA THR A 41 21.69 -18.93 -40.18
C THR A 41 20.69 -18.13 -40.98
N PRO A 42 20.34 -16.90 -40.57
CA PRO A 42 19.59 -15.97 -41.43
C PRO A 42 20.52 -15.08 -42.25
N ARG A 43 20.13 -14.94 -43.51
CA ARG A 43 20.77 -14.08 -44.52
C ARG A 43 20.58 -12.60 -44.20
N ARG A 44 21.66 -11.84 -44.37
CA ARG A 44 21.67 -10.37 -44.50
C ARG A 44 20.98 -9.95 -45.79
N PHE A 45 20.10 -8.99 -45.74
CA PHE A 45 19.76 -8.10 -46.85
C PHE A 45 20.23 -6.70 -46.51
N GLY A 46 21.15 -6.21 -47.30
CA GLY A 46 21.56 -4.83 -47.34
C GLY A 46 20.72 -4.07 -48.37
N CYS A 47 20.37 -2.84 -48.05
CA CYS A 47 20.02 -1.82 -49.02
C CYS A 47 20.71 -0.51 -48.65
N GLN A 48 21.40 0.07 -49.59
CA GLN A 48 22.05 1.37 -49.53
C GLN A 48 21.09 2.50 -49.94
N PRO A 49 21.47 3.76 -49.68
CA PRO A 49 20.55 4.89 -49.62
C PRO A 49 20.51 5.67 -50.94
N GLU A 50 19.35 6.19 -51.26
CA GLU A 50 19.24 7.28 -52.24
C GLU A 50 18.86 8.58 -51.54
N GLY A 51 19.60 9.62 -51.89
CA GLY A 51 19.47 10.95 -51.38
C GLY A 51 18.33 11.75 -52.05
N CYS A 52 17.78 12.68 -51.34
CA CYS A 52 17.14 13.87 -51.95
C CYS A 52 17.15 15.08 -51.00
N ASN A 53 17.69 16.10 -51.57
CA ASN A 53 17.72 17.53 -51.40
C ASN A 53 17.00 18.25 -50.24
N MET A 54 17.75 19.26 -49.86
CA MET A 54 17.43 20.42 -49.00
C MET A 54 16.15 21.15 -49.41
N ASP A 55 15.39 21.53 -48.40
CA ASP A 55 14.73 22.81 -48.44
C ASP A 55 14.82 23.51 -47.08
N ASN A 56 15.19 24.78 -47.16
CA ASN A 56 15.57 25.64 -46.06
C ASN A 56 14.36 26.49 -45.65
N SER A 57 13.72 26.19 -44.54
CA SER A 57 12.85 27.19 -43.90
C SER A 57 13.15 27.24 -42.40
N ARG A 58 13.71 28.39 -42.02
CA ARG A 58 14.05 28.79 -40.64
C ARG A 58 12.78 28.83 -39.80
N SER A 59 12.68 27.95 -38.82
CA SER A 59 11.83 28.15 -37.66
C SER A 59 12.70 28.12 -36.40
N ALA A 60 12.46 29.09 -35.51
CA ALA A 60 13.21 29.39 -34.31
C ALA A 60 13.28 28.19 -33.35
N PRO A 61 14.31 28.05 -32.52
CA PRO A 61 14.45 26.95 -31.61
C PRO A 61 13.45 27.07 -30.46
N HIS A 62 12.48 26.19 -30.41
CA HIS A 62 11.76 25.91 -29.17
C HIS A 62 12.77 25.39 -28.13
N SER A 63 13.00 26.17 -27.11
CA SER A 63 13.79 25.78 -25.96
C SER A 63 13.10 24.56 -25.30
N SER A 64 13.60 23.38 -25.59
CA SER A 64 13.28 22.18 -24.81
C SER A 64 13.73 22.44 -23.37
N LYS A 65 12.78 22.73 -22.48
CA LYS A 65 13.02 22.68 -21.04
C LYS A 65 13.48 21.26 -20.72
N ARG A 66 14.79 21.08 -20.46
CA ARG A 66 15.35 19.87 -19.85
C ARG A 66 14.51 19.56 -18.62
N GLN A 67 13.75 18.47 -18.65
CA GLN A 67 13.17 17.89 -17.45
C GLN A 67 14.32 17.56 -16.49
N ARG A 68 14.38 18.28 -15.37
CA ARG A 68 15.33 17.98 -14.30
C ARG A 68 14.91 16.67 -13.66
N THR A 69 15.71 15.63 -13.80
CA THR A 69 15.52 14.27 -13.27
C THR A 69 15.96 14.12 -11.81
N THR A 70 16.31 15.19 -11.12
CA THR A 70 16.60 15.19 -9.69
C THR A 70 15.58 16.05 -8.97
N LEU A 71 15.00 15.53 -7.90
CA LEU A 71 14.21 16.32 -6.94
C LEU A 71 15.18 17.33 -6.27
N ASP A 72 15.43 18.42 -6.97
CA ASP A 72 16.13 19.53 -6.37
C ASP A 72 15.18 20.11 -5.30
N VAL A 73 15.34 19.66 -4.04
CA VAL A 73 14.68 20.23 -2.86
C VAL A 73 15.35 21.58 -2.56
N ALA A 74 15.69 22.31 -3.63
CA ALA A 74 16.16 23.65 -3.55
C ALA A 74 14.96 24.55 -3.28
N TYR A 75 14.97 25.19 -2.13
CA TYR A 75 14.29 26.43 -1.79
C TYR A 75 13.08 26.73 -2.70
N VAL A 76 11.90 26.28 -2.27
CA VAL A 76 10.68 26.87 -2.83
C VAL A 76 10.71 28.36 -2.47
N ALA A 77 10.81 29.22 -3.48
CA ALA A 77 10.98 30.64 -3.29
C ALA A 77 9.96 31.20 -2.30
N GLY A 78 10.45 31.71 -1.16
CA GLY A 78 9.63 32.32 -0.12
C GLY A 78 9.20 31.41 1.05
N VAL A 79 9.55 30.11 1.06
CA VAL A 79 9.27 29.22 2.20
C VAL A 79 10.56 28.77 2.86
N THR A 80 10.77 29.15 4.12
CA THR A 80 11.83 28.59 4.96
C THR A 80 11.24 27.48 5.82
N PRO A 81 11.64 26.21 5.62
CA PRO A 81 11.21 25.12 6.48
C PRO A 81 11.57 25.38 7.94
N LYS A 82 10.70 24.96 8.88
CA LYS A 82 10.94 25.09 10.32
C LYS A 82 10.77 23.74 10.99
N HIS A 83 11.51 23.55 12.07
CA HIS A 83 11.42 22.37 12.93
C HIS A 83 11.28 22.81 14.36
N GLU A 84 10.36 22.18 15.08
CA GLU A 84 10.14 22.39 16.51
C GLU A 84 10.11 21.01 17.21
N VAL A 85 10.84 20.90 18.31
CA VAL A 85 10.80 19.74 19.19
C VAL A 85 9.66 19.94 20.19
N GLY A 86 8.75 18.99 20.21
CA GLY A 86 7.59 18.99 21.09
C GLY A 86 7.83 18.25 22.40
N LYS A 87 6.75 17.61 22.90
CA LYS A 87 6.79 16.86 24.16
C LYS A 87 7.68 15.64 24.07
N THR A 88 8.34 15.31 25.20
CA THR A 88 9.03 14.03 25.40
C THR A 88 8.34 13.30 26.56
N PHE A 89 8.00 12.03 26.34
CA PHE A 89 7.37 11.18 27.35
C PHE A 89 7.82 9.72 27.19
N ASN A 90 7.55 8.90 28.20
CA ASN A 90 7.94 7.49 28.20
C ASN A 90 6.70 6.59 28.09
N VAL A 91 6.87 5.48 27.38
CA VAL A 91 6.00 4.31 27.45
C VAL A 91 6.88 3.07 27.72
N PRO A 92 6.35 1.90 28.08
CA PRO A 92 7.16 0.73 28.34
C PRO A 92 8.16 0.43 27.22
N GLY A 93 9.46 0.49 27.54
CA GLY A 93 10.56 0.22 26.62
C GLY A 93 10.89 1.31 25.61
N LEU A 94 10.23 2.47 25.63
CA LEU A 94 10.47 3.58 24.70
C LEU A 94 10.52 4.94 25.41
N VAL A 95 11.39 5.81 24.89
CA VAL A 95 11.28 7.26 25.04
C VAL A 95 10.73 7.82 23.72
N ILE A 96 9.65 8.57 23.78
CA ILE A 96 8.98 9.17 22.61
C ILE A 96 9.18 10.67 22.65
N ARG A 97 9.69 11.24 21.56
CA ARG A 97 9.86 12.68 21.35
C ARG A 97 9.03 13.13 20.16
N GLU A 98 8.20 14.14 20.36
CA GLU A 98 7.38 14.70 19.28
C GLU A 98 8.15 15.74 18.49
N HIS A 99 7.92 15.79 17.18
CA HIS A 99 8.47 16.76 16.25
C HIS A 99 7.36 17.36 15.39
N THR A 100 7.47 18.65 15.12
CA THR A 100 6.62 19.37 14.19
C THR A 100 7.49 20.08 13.17
N PHE A 101 7.08 19.95 11.89
CA PHE A 101 7.79 20.57 10.77
C PHE A 101 6.81 21.42 9.98
N ARG A 102 7.26 22.62 9.57
CA ARG A 102 6.54 23.43 8.60
C ARG A 102 7.24 23.29 7.25
N VAL A 103 6.54 22.79 6.24
CA VAL A 103 7.08 22.50 4.91
C VAL A 103 6.23 23.14 3.83
N PRO A 104 6.73 23.31 2.60
CA PRO A 104 5.92 23.78 1.48
C PRO A 104 4.74 22.82 1.22
N LEU A 105 3.57 23.38 0.93
CA LEU A 105 2.44 22.60 0.42
C LEU A 105 2.76 22.08 -0.99
N ASP A 106 3.21 22.96 -1.86
CA ASP A 106 3.61 22.66 -3.24
C ASP A 106 5.10 22.96 -3.44
N TYR A 107 5.86 21.93 -3.80
CA TYR A 107 7.29 22.03 -4.07
C TYR A 107 7.61 22.51 -5.50
N ASN A 108 6.65 22.46 -6.41
CA ASN A 108 6.79 22.93 -7.79
C ASN A 108 6.25 24.36 -7.99
N GLY A 109 5.50 24.86 -7.01
CA GLY A 109 4.68 26.07 -7.10
C GLY A 109 5.49 27.35 -7.10
N GLN A 110 6.11 27.70 -8.23
CA GLN A 110 6.63 29.08 -8.47
C GLN A 110 5.51 30.05 -8.85
N SER A 111 4.34 29.55 -9.22
CA SER A 111 3.11 30.28 -9.57
C SER A 111 1.90 29.43 -9.18
N GLY A 112 0.70 30.01 -9.21
CA GLY A 112 -0.55 29.29 -8.93
C GLY A 112 -1.10 29.47 -7.51
N PRO A 113 -2.25 28.83 -7.21
CA PRO A 113 -3.04 29.08 -6.00
C PRO A 113 -2.36 28.61 -4.70
N HIS A 114 -1.36 27.73 -4.80
CA HIS A 114 -0.65 27.16 -3.66
C HIS A 114 0.75 27.75 -3.43
N LYS A 115 1.15 28.77 -4.22
CA LYS A 115 2.45 29.43 -4.11
C LYS A 115 2.67 29.97 -2.68
N GLY A 116 3.80 29.59 -2.08
CA GLY A 116 4.20 30.05 -0.74
C GLY A 116 3.36 29.51 0.41
N LYS A 117 2.31 28.70 0.14
CA LYS A 117 1.55 28.03 1.19
C LYS A 117 2.38 26.93 1.85
N THR A 118 2.17 26.74 3.15
CA THR A 118 2.84 25.71 3.95
C THR A 118 1.85 24.82 4.63
N ILE A 119 2.26 23.58 4.90
CA ILE A 119 1.56 22.66 5.77
C ILE A 119 2.42 22.29 6.97
N THR A 120 1.77 21.83 8.02
CA THR A 120 2.43 21.30 9.20
C THR A 120 2.48 19.77 9.10
N LEU A 121 3.67 19.20 9.30
CA LEU A 121 3.88 17.78 9.42
C LEU A 121 4.26 17.42 10.86
N PHE A 122 3.89 16.24 11.27
CA PHE A 122 4.11 15.70 12.60
C PHE A 122 4.83 14.37 12.55
N ALA A 123 5.78 14.16 13.45
CA ALA A 123 6.43 12.87 13.62
C ALA A 123 6.70 12.55 15.10
N ARG A 124 6.83 11.26 15.40
CA ARG A 124 7.35 10.76 16.69
C ARG A 124 8.67 10.07 16.50
N GLU A 125 9.68 10.56 17.18
CA GLU A 125 10.95 9.89 17.33
C GLU A 125 10.86 8.89 18.49
N LEU A 126 11.20 7.65 18.21
CA LEU A 126 11.28 6.59 19.20
C LEU A 126 12.74 6.28 19.49
N LEU A 127 13.09 6.34 20.76
CA LEU A 127 14.42 6.05 21.28
C LEU A 127 14.34 4.87 22.26
N SER A 128 15.42 4.10 22.35
CA SER A 128 15.58 3.16 23.45
C SER A 128 15.63 3.90 24.81
N PRO A 129 15.36 3.24 25.94
CA PRO A 129 15.45 3.86 27.25
C PRO A 129 16.81 4.49 27.56
N SER A 130 17.90 3.98 26.95
CA SER A 130 19.25 4.55 27.06
C SER A 130 19.41 5.89 26.33
N ARG A 131 18.42 6.31 25.50
CA ARG A 131 18.42 7.55 24.71
C ARG A 131 19.69 7.72 23.87
N ASN A 132 20.13 6.65 23.19
CA ASN A 132 21.30 6.71 22.34
C ASN A 132 21.04 7.56 21.09
N GLU A 133 21.39 8.84 21.16
CA GLU A 133 21.22 9.80 20.06
C GLU A 133 22.33 9.72 18.99
N SER A 134 23.36 8.89 19.19
CA SER A 134 24.39 8.65 18.16
C SER A 134 23.97 7.68 17.06
N LEU A 135 22.83 7.00 17.21
CA LEU A 135 22.30 6.10 16.20
C LEU A 135 21.74 6.87 14.99
N PRO A 136 21.80 6.28 13.78
CA PRO A 136 21.18 6.87 12.59
C PRO A 136 19.66 6.89 12.70
N PHE A 137 19.02 7.79 11.98
CA PHE A 137 17.56 7.79 11.85
C PHE A 137 17.07 6.71 10.88
N LEU A 138 15.94 6.10 11.22
CA LEU A 138 15.11 5.26 10.36
C LEU A 138 13.72 5.90 10.27
N VAL A 139 13.39 6.49 9.12
CA VAL A 139 12.01 6.98 8.90
C VAL A 139 11.12 5.82 8.49
N TYR A 140 9.97 5.71 9.15
CA TYR A 140 8.92 4.76 8.80
C TYR A 140 7.85 5.46 7.96
N LEU A 141 7.59 4.88 6.79
CA LEU A 141 6.55 5.31 5.86
C LEU A 141 5.41 4.28 5.89
N GLN A 142 4.26 4.74 6.39
CA GLN A 142 3.05 3.93 6.53
C GLN A 142 2.42 3.64 5.18
N GLY A 143 1.73 2.50 5.09
CA GLY A 143 0.90 2.13 3.93
C GLY A 143 -0.43 2.87 3.86
N GLY A 144 -1.25 2.44 2.96
CA GLY A 144 -2.54 3.03 2.58
C GLY A 144 -2.57 3.23 1.07
N PRO A 145 -2.60 4.47 0.54
CA PRO A 145 -2.25 5.79 1.13
C PRO A 145 -3.20 6.28 2.23
N GLY A 146 -2.85 7.35 2.92
CA GLY A 146 -3.82 8.09 3.74
C GLY A 146 -3.95 7.65 5.19
N TYR A 147 -3.10 6.75 5.67
CA TYR A 147 -3.05 6.39 7.09
C TYR A 147 -1.85 7.03 7.79
N GLU A 148 -2.09 7.42 9.03
CA GLU A 148 -1.03 7.91 9.90
C GLU A 148 -0.09 6.80 10.38
N ALA A 149 1.10 7.17 10.84
CA ALA A 149 2.04 6.25 11.44
C ALA A 149 1.50 5.65 12.76
N PRO A 150 1.91 4.44 13.15
CA PRO A 150 1.45 3.80 14.39
C PRO A 150 1.65 4.67 15.64
N ARG A 151 0.80 4.44 16.64
CA ARG A 151 0.88 5.07 17.98
C ARG A 151 1.32 4.01 19.00
N PRO A 152 2.63 3.76 19.17
CA PRO A 152 3.10 2.69 20.04
C PRO A 152 2.77 2.98 21.50
N CYS A 153 2.22 1.96 22.16
CA CYS A 153 2.00 1.96 23.60
C CYS A 153 3.19 1.33 24.37
N GLU A 154 4.06 0.60 23.66
CA GLU A 154 5.23 -0.07 24.17
C GLU A 154 6.24 -0.38 23.05
N ALA A 155 7.46 -0.81 23.39
CA ALA A 155 8.39 -1.38 22.44
C ALA A 155 7.96 -2.79 22.05
N SER A 156 7.33 -2.92 20.89
CA SER A 156 6.82 -4.19 20.37
C SER A 156 7.17 -4.39 18.89
N THR A 157 6.96 -5.59 18.38
CA THR A 157 7.12 -5.95 16.98
C THR A 157 8.46 -5.48 16.38
N TRP A 158 8.46 -4.91 15.18
CA TRP A 158 9.66 -4.41 14.50
C TRP A 158 10.33 -3.21 15.22
N VAL A 159 9.54 -2.39 15.94
CA VAL A 159 10.09 -1.24 16.69
C VAL A 159 11.09 -1.69 17.73
N LYS A 160 10.80 -2.79 18.45
CA LYS A 160 11.69 -3.37 19.46
C LYS A 160 13.05 -3.76 18.90
N ALA A 161 13.10 -4.26 17.68
CA ALA A 161 14.36 -4.57 17.00
C ALA A 161 15.05 -3.31 16.47
N ALA A 162 14.28 -2.41 15.84
CA ALA A 162 14.81 -1.23 15.17
C ALA A 162 15.50 -0.24 16.13
N ILE A 163 14.97 -0.02 17.33
CA ILE A 163 15.54 0.92 18.31
C ILE A 163 16.92 0.49 18.85
N ASN A 164 17.35 -0.75 18.61
CA ASN A 164 18.69 -1.21 18.96
C ASN A 164 19.77 -0.66 18.00
N SER A 165 19.38 -0.28 16.79
CA SER A 165 20.29 0.15 15.72
C SER A 165 19.93 1.50 15.10
N HIS A 166 18.75 2.05 15.40
CA HIS A 166 18.25 3.29 14.83
C HIS A 166 17.45 4.12 15.85
N ARG A 167 17.39 5.41 15.58
CA ARG A 167 16.37 6.33 16.11
C ARG A 167 15.18 6.25 15.13
N VAL A 168 14.07 5.68 15.55
CA VAL A 168 12.94 5.44 14.64
C VAL A 168 12.06 6.70 14.57
N LEU A 169 11.85 7.23 13.37
CA LEU A 169 10.97 8.38 13.13
C LEU A 169 9.66 7.91 12.50
N LEU A 170 8.60 7.86 13.27
CA LEU A 170 7.24 7.57 12.82
C LEU A 170 6.63 8.86 12.25
N LEU A 171 6.67 9.01 10.93
CA LEU A 171 6.16 10.18 10.23
C LEU A 171 4.67 10.00 9.90
N ASP A 172 3.82 10.89 10.39
CA ASP A 172 2.51 11.08 9.77
C ASP A 172 2.75 11.73 8.41
N GLN A 173 2.50 11.01 7.33
CA GLN A 173 2.66 11.55 5.99
C GLN A 173 1.66 12.71 5.78
N ARG A 174 1.95 13.63 4.84
CA ARG A 174 1.03 14.73 4.52
C ARG A 174 -0.39 14.22 4.28
N GLY A 175 -1.39 14.90 4.82
CA GLY A 175 -2.80 14.51 4.71
C GLY A 175 -3.29 13.50 5.75
N THR A 176 -2.42 13.05 6.68
CA THR A 176 -2.76 12.01 7.64
C THR A 176 -2.51 12.42 9.09
N GLY A 177 -3.22 11.82 10.03
CA GLY A 177 -3.01 11.97 11.46
C GLY A 177 -2.93 13.42 11.93
N ARG A 178 -1.73 13.86 12.37
CA ARG A 178 -1.48 15.25 12.78
C ARG A 178 -0.76 16.07 11.69
N SER A 179 -0.61 15.53 10.48
CA SER A 179 0.07 16.15 9.35
C SER A 179 -0.92 16.71 8.34
N ALA A 180 -1.59 17.80 8.67
CA ALA A 180 -2.60 18.46 7.84
C ALA A 180 -3.65 17.47 7.28
N PRO A 181 -4.38 16.71 8.15
CA PRO A 181 -5.28 15.65 7.74
C PRO A 181 -6.36 16.15 6.78
N ILE A 182 -6.73 15.32 5.81
CA ILE A 182 -7.83 15.62 4.89
C ILE A 182 -9.16 15.36 5.59
N THR A 183 -10.00 16.37 5.60
CA THR A 183 -11.36 16.32 6.16
C THR A 183 -12.33 17.04 5.23
N VAL A 184 -13.64 16.78 5.35
CA VAL A 184 -14.68 17.51 4.59
C VAL A 184 -14.51 19.02 4.75
N ALA A 185 -14.26 19.47 5.98
CA ALA A 185 -14.18 20.91 6.31
C ALA A 185 -12.97 21.57 5.62
N ASN A 186 -11.76 20.98 5.72
CA ASN A 186 -10.56 21.61 5.17
C ASN A 186 -10.44 21.43 3.65
N LEU A 187 -10.97 20.35 3.10
CA LEU A 187 -11.01 20.15 1.65
C LEU A 187 -12.03 21.11 1.02
N GLY A 188 -13.18 21.34 1.64
CA GLY A 188 -14.18 22.32 1.20
C GLY A 188 -13.66 23.76 1.13
N LEU A 189 -12.63 24.09 1.90
CA LEU A 189 -11.97 25.40 1.83
C LEU A 189 -11.10 25.59 0.57
N GLN A 190 -10.85 24.54 -0.19
CA GLN A 190 -10.03 24.62 -1.42
C GLN A 190 -10.85 25.12 -2.62
N GLY A 191 -12.17 25.03 -2.59
CA GLY A 191 -13.06 25.41 -3.69
C GLY A 191 -13.98 24.27 -4.13
N GLY A 192 -14.29 24.19 -5.43
CA GLY A 192 -15.07 23.11 -6.04
C GLY A 192 -14.30 21.81 -6.21
N PRO A 193 -14.92 20.80 -6.85
CA PRO A 193 -14.32 19.48 -7.03
C PRO A 193 -12.96 19.51 -7.77
N GLU A 194 -12.82 20.39 -8.75
CA GLU A 194 -11.60 20.55 -9.55
C GLU A 194 -10.46 21.10 -8.70
N GLU A 195 -10.67 22.18 -7.95
CA GLU A 195 -9.66 22.77 -7.06
C GLU A 195 -9.32 21.82 -5.91
N GLN A 196 -10.30 21.04 -5.45
CA GLN A 196 -10.06 19.99 -4.46
C GLN A 196 -9.19 18.86 -5.02
N ALA A 197 -9.40 18.45 -6.26
CA ALA A 197 -8.57 17.46 -6.93
C ALA A 197 -7.14 17.96 -7.16
N GLU A 198 -6.96 19.21 -7.60
CA GLU A 198 -5.63 19.86 -7.73
C GLU A 198 -4.90 19.92 -6.37
N TYR A 199 -5.62 20.20 -5.29
CA TYR A 199 -5.06 20.18 -3.95
C TYR A 199 -4.61 18.76 -3.54
N LEU A 200 -5.45 17.75 -3.78
CA LEU A 200 -5.15 16.35 -3.43
C LEU A 200 -4.00 15.75 -4.23
N GLU A 201 -3.76 16.22 -5.44
CA GLU A 201 -2.58 15.84 -6.23
C GLU A 201 -1.26 16.08 -5.47
N LEU A 202 -1.24 17.10 -4.61
CA LEU A 202 -0.07 17.44 -3.80
C LEU A 202 0.23 16.44 -2.67
N PHE A 203 -0.61 15.41 -2.49
CA PHE A 203 -0.48 14.42 -1.40
C PHE A 203 0.03 13.05 -1.88
N ARG A 204 0.58 12.96 -3.09
CA ARG A 204 1.16 11.74 -3.65
C ARG A 204 2.58 11.46 -3.15
N ALA A 205 3.10 10.28 -3.56
CA ALA A 205 4.40 9.77 -3.12
C ALA A 205 5.58 10.72 -3.40
N ASP A 206 5.59 11.44 -4.51
CA ASP A 206 6.65 12.37 -4.89
C ASP A 206 6.76 13.53 -3.89
N ASN A 207 5.66 14.11 -3.44
CA ASN A 207 5.67 15.16 -2.43
C ASN A 207 5.95 14.63 -1.02
N ILE A 208 5.54 13.39 -0.71
CA ILE A 208 5.93 12.72 0.54
C ILE A 208 7.45 12.55 0.59
N VAL A 209 8.10 12.18 -0.51
CA VAL A 209 9.56 12.07 -0.60
C VAL A 209 10.24 13.43 -0.43
N ARG A 210 9.68 14.49 -1.02
CA ARG A 210 10.19 15.86 -0.82
C ARG A 210 10.08 16.31 0.64
N ASP A 211 8.99 15.98 1.31
CA ASP A 211 8.85 16.18 2.76
C ASP A 211 9.96 15.47 3.53
N CYS A 212 10.19 14.19 3.21
CA CYS A 212 11.25 13.39 3.81
C CYS A 212 12.63 14.06 3.65
N GLU A 213 12.95 14.60 2.46
CA GLU A 213 14.22 15.29 2.21
C GLU A 213 14.34 16.60 3.00
N VAL A 214 13.25 17.36 3.16
CA VAL A 214 13.24 18.54 4.04
C VAL A 214 13.47 18.14 5.48
N ILE A 215 12.73 17.16 5.98
CA ILE A 215 12.84 16.67 7.37
C ILE A 215 14.25 16.11 7.62
N ARG A 216 14.79 15.31 6.70
CA ARG A 216 16.15 14.77 6.80
C ARG A 216 17.20 15.88 6.96
N LYS A 217 17.15 16.92 6.12
CA LYS A 217 18.08 18.05 6.17
C LYS A 217 17.97 18.85 7.47
N LEU A 218 16.80 18.88 8.11
CA LEU A 218 16.57 19.52 9.40
C LEU A 218 17.05 18.68 10.58
N LEU A 219 16.99 17.34 10.47
CA LEU A 219 17.30 16.43 11.58
C LEU A 219 18.70 15.82 11.51
N VAL A 220 19.25 15.60 10.31
CA VAL A 220 20.49 14.84 10.10
C VAL A 220 21.58 15.76 9.54
N PRO A 221 22.53 16.21 10.41
CA PRO A 221 23.65 17.02 9.95
C PRO A 221 24.58 16.24 9.01
N GLN A 222 25.25 16.92 8.10
CA GLN A 222 26.23 16.32 7.19
C GLN A 222 27.38 15.61 7.91
N THR A 223 27.71 16.05 9.13
CA THR A 223 28.73 15.44 10.00
C THR A 223 28.29 14.09 10.57
N SER A 224 27.00 13.77 10.53
CA SER A 224 26.44 12.50 11.01
C SER A 224 25.99 11.65 9.82
N PHE A 225 26.60 10.47 9.65
CA PHE A 225 26.27 9.53 8.56
C PHE A 225 26.28 10.12 7.14
N GLY A 226 27.07 11.20 6.92
CA GLY A 226 27.06 11.93 5.65
C GLY A 226 25.73 12.59 5.31
N GLY A 227 24.96 12.95 6.34
CA GLY A 227 23.64 13.54 6.18
C GLY A 227 22.55 12.57 5.69
N LYS A 228 22.78 11.25 5.81
CA LYS A 228 21.88 10.20 5.31
C LYS A 228 21.08 9.56 6.43
N TRP A 229 19.93 8.97 6.06
CA TRP A 229 19.13 8.16 6.96
C TRP A 229 18.63 6.86 6.30
N ALA A 230 18.07 5.94 7.09
CA ALA A 230 17.41 4.73 6.61
C ALA A 230 15.91 4.98 6.39
N VAL A 231 15.29 4.16 5.54
CA VAL A 231 13.84 4.17 5.28
C VAL A 231 13.28 2.77 5.45
N LEU A 232 12.15 2.63 6.15
CA LEU A 232 11.32 1.44 6.17
C LEU A 232 9.93 1.79 5.63
N GLY A 233 9.59 1.25 4.45
CA GLY A 233 8.29 1.44 3.81
C GLY A 233 7.43 0.17 3.89
N GLN A 234 6.20 0.29 4.37
CA GLN A 234 5.22 -0.79 4.39
C GLN A 234 4.11 -0.51 3.38
N SER A 235 3.79 -1.47 2.50
CA SER A 235 2.71 -1.31 1.50
C SER A 235 2.95 -0.06 0.65
N PHE A 236 2.02 0.88 0.54
CA PHE A 236 2.22 2.17 -0.15
C PHE A 236 3.47 2.93 0.36
N GLY A 237 3.87 2.77 1.62
CA GLY A 237 5.16 3.29 2.11
C GLY A 237 6.36 2.73 1.35
N GLY A 238 6.26 1.51 0.82
CA GLY A 238 7.25 0.92 -0.08
C GLY A 238 7.24 1.56 -1.47
N PHE A 239 6.07 1.99 -1.97
CA PHE A 239 5.96 2.81 -3.18
C PHE A 239 6.68 4.14 -2.98
N CYS A 240 6.45 4.80 -1.84
CA CYS A 240 7.19 6.01 -1.46
C CYS A 240 8.71 5.75 -1.35
N ALA A 241 9.14 4.62 -0.78
CA ALA A 241 10.56 4.25 -0.67
C ALA A 241 11.20 4.02 -2.05
N THR A 242 10.47 3.42 -3.00
CA THR A 242 10.92 3.25 -4.40
C THR A 242 10.98 4.58 -5.15
N THR A 243 10.01 5.47 -4.91
CA THR A 243 10.04 6.87 -5.39
C THR A 243 11.25 7.61 -4.81
N TYR A 244 11.57 7.39 -3.55
CA TYR A 244 12.74 7.98 -2.89
C TYR A 244 14.06 7.50 -3.52
N LEU A 245 14.20 6.20 -3.76
CA LEU A 245 15.34 5.61 -4.47
C LEU A 245 15.48 6.16 -5.89
N SER A 246 14.38 6.53 -6.54
CA SER A 246 14.37 7.10 -7.88
C SER A 246 14.85 8.55 -7.91
N HIS A 247 14.48 9.34 -6.92
CA HIS A 247 14.58 10.80 -7.03
C HIS A 247 15.58 11.46 -6.08
N ALA A 248 15.90 10.81 -4.94
CA ALA A 248 16.85 11.34 -3.96
C ALA A 248 17.69 10.24 -3.26
N PRO A 249 18.31 9.30 -4.03
CA PRO A 249 19.08 8.19 -3.45
C PRO A 249 20.27 8.66 -2.61
N GLU A 250 20.78 9.87 -2.84
CA GLU A 250 21.90 10.46 -2.08
C GLU A 250 21.56 10.73 -0.63
N GLY A 251 20.28 10.88 -0.27
CA GLY A 251 19.79 11.03 1.10
C GLY A 251 19.67 9.72 1.87
N LEU A 252 19.87 8.58 1.20
CA LEU A 252 19.59 7.25 1.74
C LEU A 252 20.86 6.51 2.10
N MET A 253 20.86 5.86 3.27
CA MET A 253 21.92 4.93 3.67
C MET A 253 21.53 3.46 3.44
N GLU A 254 20.29 3.09 3.71
CA GLU A 254 19.70 1.78 3.46
C GLU A 254 18.17 1.89 3.39
N VAL A 255 17.53 0.98 2.64
CA VAL A 255 16.09 0.96 2.42
C VAL A 255 15.53 -0.44 2.67
N PHE A 256 14.45 -0.50 3.44
CA PHE A 256 13.69 -1.71 3.75
C PHE A 256 12.26 -1.56 3.23
N ILE A 257 11.74 -2.56 2.54
CA ILE A 257 10.38 -2.57 1.98
C ILE A 257 9.66 -3.84 2.43
N THR A 258 8.44 -3.72 2.94
CA THR A 258 7.59 -4.86 3.29
C THR A 258 6.23 -4.77 2.57
N GLY A 259 5.91 -5.77 1.74
CA GLY A 259 4.66 -5.84 0.99
C GLY A 259 4.39 -4.61 0.12
N GLY A 260 5.43 -3.95 -0.40
CA GLY A 260 5.29 -2.66 -1.04
C GLY A 260 6.26 -2.40 -2.19
N VAL A 261 6.67 -3.43 -2.92
CA VAL A 261 7.39 -3.25 -4.19
C VAL A 261 6.36 -2.88 -5.25
N PRO A 262 6.35 -1.62 -5.77
CA PRO A 262 5.26 -1.12 -6.61
C PRO A 262 5.22 -1.82 -7.99
N PRO A 263 4.03 -1.96 -8.59
CA PRO A 263 3.92 -2.30 -10.01
C PRO A 263 4.26 -1.10 -10.91
N GLY A 264 4.49 -1.33 -12.20
CA GLY A 264 4.55 -0.26 -13.20
C GLY A 264 5.82 0.59 -13.19
N VAL A 265 6.92 0.08 -12.66
CA VAL A 265 8.21 0.78 -12.64
C VAL A 265 9.02 0.47 -13.90
N SER A 266 9.33 -0.79 -14.14
CA SER A 266 10.15 -1.22 -15.29
C SER A 266 9.33 -1.47 -16.55
N VAL A 267 8.08 -1.85 -16.39
CA VAL A 267 7.10 -2.06 -17.45
C VAL A 267 5.84 -1.27 -17.09
N ALA A 268 5.26 -0.56 -18.05
CA ALA A 268 4.03 0.19 -17.83
C ALA A 268 2.93 -0.75 -17.33
N CYS A 269 2.30 -0.36 -16.22
CA CYS A 269 1.21 -1.11 -15.62
C CYS A 269 0.08 -0.12 -15.28
N SER A 270 -1.06 -0.27 -15.94
CA SER A 270 -2.24 0.55 -15.66
C SER A 270 -2.92 0.11 -14.36
N ALA A 271 -3.71 0.98 -13.75
CA ALA A 271 -4.57 0.62 -12.64
C ALA A 271 -5.48 -0.58 -12.98
N GLU A 272 -5.97 -0.66 -14.23
CA GLU A 272 -6.77 -1.79 -14.70
C GLU A 272 -6.01 -3.13 -14.68
N ALA A 273 -4.74 -3.12 -15.09
CA ALA A 273 -3.89 -4.32 -15.02
C ALA A 273 -3.66 -4.77 -13.57
N VAL A 274 -3.44 -3.81 -12.65
CA VAL A 274 -3.30 -4.08 -11.21
C VAL A 274 -4.57 -4.74 -10.67
N TYR A 275 -5.74 -4.14 -10.90
CA TYR A 275 -7.00 -4.70 -10.39
C TYR A 275 -7.40 -6.02 -11.06
N SER A 276 -7.03 -6.22 -12.33
CA SER A 276 -7.25 -7.52 -13.00
C SER A 276 -6.44 -8.64 -12.35
N ALA A 277 -5.18 -8.39 -12.00
CA ALA A 277 -4.35 -9.33 -11.26
C ALA A 277 -4.91 -9.58 -9.85
N LEU A 278 -5.29 -8.51 -9.14
CA LEU A 278 -5.88 -8.59 -7.81
C LEU A 278 -7.17 -9.41 -7.78
N HIS A 279 -8.11 -9.18 -8.70
CA HIS A 279 -9.38 -9.92 -8.71
C HIS A 279 -9.18 -11.42 -8.90
N GLY A 280 -8.18 -11.84 -9.69
CA GLY A 280 -7.80 -13.25 -9.79
C GLY A 280 -7.38 -13.84 -8.44
N ARG A 281 -6.49 -13.15 -7.71
CA ARG A 281 -6.05 -13.55 -6.37
C ARG A 281 -7.19 -13.55 -5.35
N VAL A 282 -8.10 -12.61 -5.46
CA VAL A 282 -9.26 -12.50 -4.57
C VAL A 282 -10.20 -13.69 -4.74
N LEU A 283 -10.43 -14.19 -5.97
CA LEU A 283 -11.22 -15.39 -6.18
C LEU A 283 -10.58 -16.60 -5.49
N GLU A 284 -9.26 -16.82 -5.67
CA GLU A 284 -8.52 -17.89 -4.97
C GLU A 284 -8.60 -17.76 -3.45
N ALA A 285 -8.60 -16.53 -2.92
CA ALA A 285 -8.72 -16.32 -1.47
C ALA A 285 -10.13 -16.59 -0.95
N ASN A 286 -11.18 -16.31 -1.73
CA ASN A 286 -12.55 -16.68 -1.40
C ASN A 286 -12.73 -18.20 -1.37
N GLU A 287 -12.15 -18.93 -2.33
CA GLU A 287 -12.17 -20.39 -2.31
C GLU A 287 -11.59 -20.93 -0.99
N ARG A 288 -10.38 -20.46 -0.61
CA ARG A 288 -9.74 -20.84 0.66
C ARG A 288 -10.56 -20.42 1.90
N TYR A 289 -11.28 -19.31 1.82
CA TYR A 289 -12.16 -18.86 2.90
C TYR A 289 -13.34 -19.83 3.10
N TYR A 290 -14.04 -20.19 2.02
CA TYR A 290 -15.18 -21.09 2.08
C TYR A 290 -14.79 -22.56 2.29
N GLU A 291 -13.58 -22.98 1.89
CA GLU A 291 -13.02 -24.28 2.32
C GLU A 291 -12.88 -24.35 3.84
N ARG A 292 -12.46 -23.26 4.47
CA ARG A 292 -12.27 -23.18 5.92
C ARG A 292 -13.59 -22.99 6.69
N PHE A 293 -14.53 -22.24 6.13
CA PHE A 293 -15.83 -21.91 6.72
C PHE A 293 -16.98 -22.26 5.76
N PRO A 294 -17.22 -23.54 5.47
CA PRO A 294 -18.23 -23.94 4.48
C PRO A 294 -19.67 -23.53 4.87
N GLN A 295 -19.96 -23.40 6.16
CA GLN A 295 -21.24 -22.90 6.67
C GLN A 295 -21.53 -21.45 6.28
N ASP A 296 -20.49 -20.66 5.97
CA ASP A 296 -20.67 -19.26 5.60
C ASP A 296 -21.24 -19.09 4.20
N VAL A 297 -21.24 -20.13 3.35
CA VAL A 297 -21.94 -20.09 2.06
C VAL A 297 -23.42 -19.80 2.27
N GLU A 298 -24.06 -20.54 3.18
CA GLU A 298 -25.47 -20.33 3.52
C GLU A 298 -25.67 -19.01 4.27
N THR A 299 -24.82 -18.72 5.27
CA THR A 299 -24.91 -17.51 6.10
C THR A 299 -24.84 -16.25 5.24
N VAL A 300 -23.83 -16.14 4.38
CA VAL A 300 -23.64 -14.97 3.50
C VAL A 300 -24.74 -14.88 2.46
N GLY A 301 -25.17 -16.02 1.89
CA GLY A 301 -26.31 -16.07 0.97
C GLY A 301 -27.58 -15.51 1.60
N ARG A 302 -27.91 -15.92 2.84
CA ARG A 302 -29.05 -15.39 3.59
C ARG A 302 -28.92 -13.89 3.86
N ILE A 303 -27.74 -13.42 4.27
CA ILE A 303 -27.48 -11.99 4.49
C ILE A 303 -27.71 -11.19 3.20
N VAL A 304 -27.17 -11.65 2.08
CA VAL A 304 -27.32 -10.98 0.79
C VAL A 304 -28.77 -10.91 0.34
N CYS A 305 -29.52 -12.02 0.46
CA CYS A 305 -30.96 -12.04 0.15
C CYS A 305 -31.71 -11.08 1.08
N TYR A 306 -31.45 -11.12 2.39
CA TYR A 306 -32.07 -10.21 3.36
C TYR A 306 -31.85 -8.73 2.97
N LEU A 307 -30.62 -8.36 2.60
CA LEU A 307 -30.30 -6.98 2.19
C LEU A 307 -30.97 -6.62 0.85
N ALA A 308 -30.95 -7.53 -0.12
CA ALA A 308 -31.53 -7.29 -1.44
C ALA A 308 -33.05 -7.08 -1.41
N ASP A 309 -33.72 -7.77 -0.49
CA ASP A 309 -35.18 -7.74 -0.34
C ASP A 309 -35.68 -6.54 0.50
N GLN A 310 -34.74 -5.76 1.12
CA GLN A 310 -35.13 -4.53 1.82
C GLN A 310 -35.53 -3.42 0.84
N PRO A 311 -36.38 -2.47 1.26
CA PRO A 311 -36.75 -1.31 0.45
C PRO A 311 -35.50 -0.54 -0.03
N GLY A 312 -35.35 -0.41 -1.35
CA GLY A 312 -34.19 0.23 -1.97
C GLY A 312 -32.91 -0.60 -1.95
N GLY A 313 -33.00 -1.94 -1.73
CA GLY A 313 -31.91 -2.89 -1.91
C GLY A 313 -30.81 -2.82 -0.85
N GLY A 314 -31.14 -2.45 0.39
CA GLY A 314 -30.20 -2.38 1.50
C GLY A 314 -30.80 -1.80 2.76
N VAL A 315 -30.06 -1.84 3.87
CA VAL A 315 -30.44 -1.34 5.19
C VAL A 315 -29.69 -0.04 5.48
N ASP A 316 -30.40 1.00 5.92
CA ASP A 316 -29.77 2.24 6.39
C ASP A 316 -29.23 2.02 7.81
N LEU A 317 -27.93 2.16 7.99
CA LEU A 317 -27.26 2.05 9.28
C LEU A 317 -27.33 3.37 10.06
N PRO A 318 -27.19 3.33 11.41
CA PRO A 318 -27.27 4.54 12.24
C PRO A 318 -26.31 5.67 11.86
N GLY A 319 -25.12 5.35 11.33
CA GLY A 319 -24.16 6.33 10.82
C GLY A 319 -24.50 6.90 9.44
N GLY A 320 -25.65 6.51 8.86
CA GLY A 320 -26.12 6.99 7.55
C GLY A 320 -25.55 6.21 6.35
N THR A 321 -24.76 5.17 6.57
CA THR A 321 -24.30 4.25 5.54
C THR A 321 -25.45 3.36 5.09
N LYS A 322 -25.60 3.14 3.77
CA LYS A 322 -26.55 2.18 3.22
C LYS A 322 -25.84 0.85 3.00
N LEU A 323 -26.10 -0.14 3.85
CA LEU A 323 -25.56 -1.48 3.71
C LEU A 323 -26.31 -2.22 2.61
N THR A 324 -25.66 -2.36 1.46
CA THR A 324 -26.14 -3.08 0.28
C THR A 324 -25.39 -4.40 0.10
N PRO A 325 -25.87 -5.36 -0.71
CA PRO A 325 -25.13 -6.57 -1.07
C PRO A 325 -23.71 -6.28 -1.60
N ARG A 326 -23.57 -5.29 -2.50
CA ARG A 326 -22.27 -4.90 -3.07
C ARG A 326 -21.33 -4.28 -2.03
N LEU A 327 -21.88 -3.54 -1.05
CA LEU A 327 -21.08 -2.96 0.03
C LEU A 327 -20.66 -4.04 1.05
N LEU A 328 -21.51 -5.04 1.32
CA LEU A 328 -21.14 -6.21 2.14
C LEU A 328 -19.90 -6.93 1.58
N GLN A 329 -19.79 -7.09 0.25
CA GLN A 329 -18.65 -7.74 -0.38
C GLN A 329 -17.32 -7.04 -0.07
N THR A 330 -17.31 -5.73 0.23
CA THR A 330 -16.10 -4.97 0.55
C THR A 330 -15.44 -5.35 1.87
N LEU A 331 -16.13 -6.13 2.73
CA LEU A 331 -15.54 -6.70 3.94
C LEU A 331 -14.28 -7.53 3.63
N GLY A 332 -14.20 -8.10 2.43
CA GLY A 332 -13.05 -8.88 2.00
C GLY A 332 -11.74 -8.09 1.90
N LEU A 333 -11.76 -6.76 1.80
CA LEU A 333 -10.55 -5.94 1.78
C LEU A 333 -9.61 -6.34 2.93
N SER A 334 -10.04 -6.29 4.18
CA SER A 334 -9.25 -6.75 5.32
C SER A 334 -9.61 -8.17 5.78
N GLY A 335 -10.80 -8.65 5.45
CA GLY A 335 -11.25 -10.00 5.79
C GLY A 335 -10.47 -11.10 5.08
N LEU A 336 -10.11 -10.90 3.81
CA LEU A 336 -9.34 -11.90 3.06
C LEU A 336 -7.82 -11.66 3.11
N GLY A 337 -7.37 -10.41 3.12
CA GLY A 337 -5.97 -10.04 2.90
C GLY A 337 -5.11 -9.94 4.16
N SER A 338 -5.70 -9.76 5.33
CA SER A 338 -4.96 -9.60 6.59
C SER A 338 -4.75 -10.91 7.33
N GLY A 339 -3.71 -10.98 8.15
CA GLY A 339 -3.53 -12.08 9.10
C GLY A 339 -4.70 -12.17 10.08
N GLY A 340 -5.24 -13.39 10.32
CA GLY A 340 -6.45 -13.61 11.13
C GLY A 340 -7.73 -12.98 10.55
N GLY A 341 -7.70 -12.53 9.28
CA GLY A 341 -8.83 -11.88 8.64
C GLY A 341 -10.00 -12.82 8.38
N PHE A 342 -9.73 -14.06 8.01
CA PHE A 342 -10.77 -15.07 7.76
C PHE A 342 -11.63 -15.31 9.01
N GLU A 343 -10.99 -15.46 10.15
CA GLU A 343 -11.66 -15.68 11.44
C GLU A 343 -12.49 -14.45 11.84
N ARG A 344 -11.92 -13.25 11.70
CA ARG A 344 -12.64 -12.02 12.02
C ARG A 344 -13.85 -11.81 11.10
N LEU A 345 -13.73 -12.14 9.82
CA LEU A 345 -14.82 -12.07 8.85
C LEU A 345 -15.92 -13.04 9.23
N HIS A 346 -15.56 -14.30 9.49
CA HIS A 346 -16.50 -15.34 9.95
C HIS A 346 -17.30 -14.89 11.19
N TYR A 347 -16.61 -14.46 12.26
CA TYR A 347 -17.27 -14.03 13.49
C TYR A 347 -18.13 -12.77 13.31
N LEU A 348 -17.76 -11.89 12.39
CA LEU A 348 -18.61 -10.74 12.05
C LEU A 348 -19.90 -11.21 11.38
N LEU A 349 -19.82 -12.09 10.39
CA LEU A 349 -20.99 -12.60 9.66
C LEU A 349 -21.91 -13.43 10.56
N GLU A 350 -21.37 -14.24 11.48
CA GLU A 350 -22.12 -15.00 12.48
C GLU A 350 -23.00 -14.09 13.34
N SER A 351 -22.58 -12.85 13.61
CA SER A 351 -23.30 -11.89 14.42
C SER A 351 -24.44 -11.13 13.71
N PHE A 352 -24.70 -11.44 12.41
CA PHE A 352 -25.62 -10.64 11.60
C PHE A 352 -27.08 -10.75 12.07
N PHE A 353 -27.59 -11.97 12.26
CA PHE A 353 -29.00 -12.20 12.61
C PHE A 353 -29.21 -12.36 14.11
N ASP A 354 -30.31 -11.79 14.60
CA ASP A 354 -30.88 -12.11 15.91
C ASP A 354 -31.78 -13.38 15.83
N ALA A 355 -32.43 -13.71 16.95
CA ALA A 355 -33.33 -14.88 17.04
C ALA A 355 -34.60 -14.73 16.19
N GLU A 356 -35.00 -13.50 15.89
CA GLU A 356 -36.16 -13.13 15.07
C GLU A 356 -35.82 -13.04 13.59
N GLY A 357 -34.53 -13.20 13.20
CA GLY A 357 -34.04 -13.15 11.83
C GLY A 357 -33.84 -11.73 11.31
N ALA A 358 -33.75 -10.72 12.17
CA ALA A 358 -33.42 -9.35 11.82
C ALA A 358 -31.91 -9.07 11.98
N MET A 359 -31.43 -8.04 11.30
CA MET A 359 -30.04 -7.58 11.45
C MET A 359 -29.80 -7.02 12.84
N THR A 360 -28.75 -7.49 13.54
CA THR A 360 -28.40 -6.99 14.87
C THR A 360 -27.78 -5.59 14.81
N PRO A 361 -28.06 -4.72 15.79
CA PRO A 361 -27.35 -3.44 15.91
C PRO A 361 -25.84 -3.59 16.11
N ALA A 362 -25.39 -4.70 16.71
CA ALA A 362 -23.99 -5.00 16.93
C ALA A 362 -23.24 -5.24 15.61
N PHE A 363 -23.84 -5.97 14.67
CA PHE A 363 -23.30 -6.15 13.32
C PHE A 363 -23.19 -4.78 12.62
N GLY A 364 -24.27 -4.00 12.59
CA GLY A 364 -24.28 -2.70 11.91
C GLY A 364 -23.16 -1.78 12.40
N LYS A 365 -22.97 -1.68 13.72
CA LYS A 365 -21.88 -0.89 14.31
C LYS A 365 -20.49 -1.46 13.97
N SER A 366 -20.32 -2.78 14.01
CA SER A 366 -19.07 -3.44 13.66
C SER A 366 -18.74 -3.26 12.18
N PHE A 367 -19.74 -3.31 11.30
CA PHE A 367 -19.60 -3.03 9.87
C PHE A 367 -19.12 -1.59 9.63
N GLU A 368 -19.76 -0.58 10.24
CA GLU A 368 -19.35 0.83 10.08
C GLU A 368 -17.92 1.10 10.59
N SER A 369 -17.47 0.33 11.59
CA SER A 369 -16.10 0.45 12.13
C SER A 369 -15.09 -0.53 11.49
N TRP A 370 -15.49 -1.33 10.50
CA TRP A 370 -14.60 -2.30 9.84
C TRP A 370 -13.45 -1.62 9.09
N HIS A 371 -13.72 -0.44 8.52
CA HIS A 371 -12.75 0.44 7.89
C HIS A 371 -12.95 1.87 8.36
N SER A 372 -11.86 2.60 8.56
CA SER A 372 -11.84 4.00 9.04
C SER A 372 -12.02 5.02 7.90
N TRP A 373 -13.09 4.90 7.11
CA TRP A 373 -13.37 5.80 5.99
C TRP A 373 -13.58 7.26 6.41
N ASP A 374 -14.09 7.47 7.60
CA ASP A 374 -14.40 8.79 8.19
C ASP A 374 -13.13 9.54 8.64
N THR A 375 -12.16 8.84 9.18
CA THR A 375 -10.90 9.42 9.65
C THR A 375 -9.77 9.38 8.61
N ASN A 376 -9.87 8.50 7.61
CA ASN A 376 -8.85 8.29 6.58
C ASN A 376 -9.43 8.37 5.14
N PRO A 377 -10.19 9.44 4.79
CA PRO A 377 -10.83 9.54 3.47
C PRO A 377 -9.80 9.61 2.33
N LEU A 378 -8.59 10.06 2.62
CA LEU A 378 -7.49 10.11 1.64
C LEU A 378 -7.16 8.73 1.07
N TYR A 379 -7.39 7.66 1.84
CA TYR A 379 -7.24 6.29 1.33
C TYR A 379 -8.16 6.03 0.13
N ALA A 380 -9.46 6.37 0.26
CA ALA A 380 -10.40 6.20 -0.83
C ALA A 380 -10.11 7.13 -2.03
N LEU A 381 -9.69 8.37 -1.75
CA LEU A 381 -9.47 9.39 -2.78
C LEU A 381 -8.23 9.14 -3.63
N LEU A 382 -7.16 8.60 -3.04
CA LEU A 382 -5.89 8.41 -3.73
C LEU A 382 -5.55 6.94 -4.01
N HIS A 383 -6.43 5.99 -3.71
CA HIS A 383 -6.13 4.56 -3.89
C HIS A 383 -5.84 4.18 -5.35
N GLU A 384 -6.66 4.62 -6.32
CA GLU A 384 -6.35 4.41 -7.73
C GLU A 384 -5.22 5.33 -8.25
N PRO A 385 -5.16 6.63 -7.88
CA PRO A 385 -4.08 7.54 -8.26
C PRO A 385 -2.66 7.09 -7.92
N ILE A 386 -2.45 6.20 -6.94
CA ILE A 386 -1.09 5.69 -6.65
C ILE A 386 -0.50 4.87 -7.81
N TYR A 387 -1.34 4.31 -8.68
CA TYR A 387 -0.93 3.55 -9.87
C TYR A 387 -0.85 4.42 -11.13
N CYS A 388 -1.37 5.66 -11.07
CA CYS A 388 -1.44 6.56 -12.21
C CYS A 388 -0.16 7.38 -12.34
N GLN A 389 0.53 7.25 -13.47
CA GLN A 389 1.75 7.99 -13.77
C GLN A 389 2.02 8.03 -15.27
N THR A 390 2.83 9.01 -15.69
CA THR A 390 3.40 9.11 -17.02
C THR A 390 4.91 8.88 -16.97
N GLY A 391 5.53 8.62 -18.12
CA GLY A 391 6.99 8.49 -18.21
C GLY A 391 7.56 7.10 -17.93
N ALA A 392 6.77 6.12 -17.50
CA ALA A 392 7.20 4.73 -17.48
C ALA A 392 7.29 4.19 -18.92
N PRO A 393 8.21 3.25 -19.23
CA PRO A 393 8.28 2.63 -20.57
C PRO A 393 6.92 2.05 -20.97
N GLY A 394 6.36 2.53 -22.09
CA GLY A 394 5.03 2.11 -22.57
C GLY A 394 3.83 2.84 -21.92
N ALA A 395 4.05 3.73 -20.94
CA ALA A 395 3.01 4.66 -20.52
C ALA A 395 2.77 5.69 -21.62
N GLY A 396 1.50 6.11 -21.77
CA GLY A 396 1.16 7.14 -22.76
C GLY A 396 1.85 8.47 -22.46
N GLU A 397 1.90 9.34 -23.47
CA GLU A 397 2.36 10.72 -23.29
C GLU A 397 1.48 11.48 -22.29
N PRO A 398 2.02 12.49 -21.59
CA PRO A 398 1.21 13.34 -20.71
C PRO A 398 -0.01 13.90 -21.46
N GLY A 399 -1.19 13.77 -20.88
CA GLY A 399 -2.43 14.21 -21.49
C GLY A 399 -3.06 13.23 -22.50
N SER A 400 -2.44 12.08 -22.79
CA SER A 400 -3.02 11.05 -23.69
C SER A 400 -4.23 10.32 -23.11
N GLY A 401 -4.57 10.54 -21.85
CA GLY A 401 -5.62 9.80 -21.12
C GLY A 401 -5.20 8.40 -20.66
N ALA A 402 -4.02 7.93 -21.06
CA ALA A 402 -3.54 6.58 -20.68
C ALA A 402 -3.23 6.43 -19.18
N ALA A 403 -2.93 7.54 -18.49
CA ALA A 403 -2.65 7.54 -17.06
C ALA A 403 -3.89 7.70 -16.17
N ALA A 404 -5.08 7.98 -16.72
CA ALA A 404 -6.32 8.11 -15.95
C ALA A 404 -6.83 6.74 -15.47
N SER A 405 -7.25 6.64 -14.23
CA SER A 405 -7.77 5.39 -13.68
C SER A 405 -9.17 5.06 -14.16
N ARG A 406 -10.04 6.08 -14.29
CA ARG A 406 -11.43 5.97 -14.73
C ARG A 406 -12.21 4.89 -13.99
N TRP A 407 -12.05 4.85 -12.68
CA TRP A 407 -12.66 3.84 -11.83
C TRP A 407 -12.30 2.42 -12.30
N ALA A 408 -11.01 2.14 -12.41
CA ALA A 408 -10.49 0.88 -12.94
C ALA A 408 -10.98 -0.34 -12.16
N ALA A 409 -11.11 -0.24 -10.84
CA ALA A 409 -11.65 -1.32 -10.01
C ALA A 409 -13.09 -1.69 -10.39
N ASP A 410 -13.97 -0.69 -10.64
CA ASP A 410 -15.35 -0.91 -11.08
C ASP A 410 -15.41 -1.54 -12.48
N ARG A 411 -14.59 -1.02 -13.41
CA ARG A 411 -14.56 -1.56 -14.79
C ARG A 411 -14.08 -3.01 -14.81
N VAL A 412 -13.03 -3.33 -14.04
CA VAL A 412 -12.52 -4.71 -13.95
C VAL A 412 -13.57 -5.64 -13.33
N ARG A 413 -14.18 -5.23 -12.20
CA ARG A 413 -15.24 -6.00 -11.54
C ARG A 413 -16.42 -6.28 -12.47
N SER A 414 -16.77 -5.31 -13.31
CA SER A 414 -17.89 -5.39 -14.25
C SER A 414 -17.52 -5.98 -15.62
N SER A 415 -16.26 -6.37 -15.83
CA SER A 415 -15.81 -6.98 -17.08
C SER A 415 -16.42 -8.38 -17.27
N GLU A 416 -16.46 -8.85 -18.51
CA GLU A 416 -16.93 -10.20 -18.88
C GLU A 416 -16.27 -11.31 -18.03
N ARG A 417 -14.99 -11.12 -17.69
CA ARG A 417 -14.23 -12.08 -16.90
C ARG A 417 -14.71 -12.21 -15.46
N PHE A 418 -15.17 -11.13 -14.83
CA PHE A 418 -15.40 -11.08 -13.38
C PHE A 418 -16.84 -10.79 -12.97
N ALA A 419 -17.67 -10.22 -13.85
CA ALA A 419 -19.01 -9.76 -13.52
C ALA A 419 -19.88 -10.86 -12.88
N ALA A 420 -19.90 -12.05 -13.47
CA ALA A 420 -20.70 -13.17 -12.95
C ALA A 420 -20.22 -13.67 -11.58
N ALA A 421 -18.90 -13.61 -11.32
CA ALA A 421 -18.33 -14.04 -10.03
C ALA A 421 -18.72 -13.07 -8.89
N PHE A 422 -18.77 -11.77 -9.17
CA PHE A 422 -19.08 -10.74 -8.17
C PHE A 422 -20.55 -10.27 -8.18
N ASP A 423 -21.44 -10.97 -8.88
CA ASP A 423 -22.89 -10.77 -8.73
C ASP A 423 -23.38 -11.47 -7.44
N ALA A 424 -23.37 -10.70 -6.34
CA ALA A 424 -23.72 -11.21 -5.03
C ALA A 424 -25.15 -11.76 -4.96
N VAL A 425 -26.11 -11.06 -5.59
CA VAL A 425 -27.54 -11.41 -5.52
C VAL A 425 -27.83 -12.66 -6.32
N ALA A 426 -27.29 -12.77 -7.53
CA ALA A 426 -27.42 -13.97 -8.34
C ALA A 426 -26.79 -15.18 -7.64
N ALA A 427 -25.56 -15.03 -7.14
CA ALA A 427 -24.88 -16.10 -6.41
C ALA A 427 -25.68 -16.59 -5.18
N ALA A 428 -26.19 -15.66 -4.36
CA ALA A 428 -26.98 -15.99 -3.17
C ALA A 428 -28.30 -16.74 -3.54
N ARG A 429 -29.02 -16.27 -4.55
CA ARG A 429 -30.27 -16.89 -5.00
C ARG A 429 -30.09 -18.27 -5.64
N GLU A 430 -28.92 -18.51 -6.22
CA GLU A 430 -28.53 -19.79 -6.81
C GLU A 430 -27.87 -20.74 -5.79
N GLY A 431 -27.69 -20.33 -4.53
CA GLY A 431 -27.02 -21.11 -3.50
C GLY A 431 -25.51 -21.29 -3.72
N ARG A 432 -24.91 -20.42 -4.55
CA ARG A 432 -23.45 -20.37 -4.78
C ARG A 432 -22.76 -19.48 -3.74
N PRO A 433 -21.46 -19.72 -3.47
CA PRO A 433 -20.67 -18.82 -2.64
C PRO A 433 -20.70 -17.37 -3.18
N VAL A 434 -20.98 -16.41 -2.31
CA VAL A 434 -20.90 -14.98 -2.62
C VAL A 434 -19.47 -14.52 -2.47
N MET A 435 -18.83 -14.05 -3.54
CA MET A 435 -17.44 -13.60 -3.50
C MET A 435 -17.30 -12.24 -2.80
N PHE A 436 -16.43 -12.15 -1.80
CA PHE A 436 -15.96 -10.89 -1.24
C PHE A 436 -14.93 -10.25 -2.17
N THR A 437 -14.83 -8.92 -2.16
CA THR A 437 -13.84 -8.19 -2.96
C THR A 437 -12.53 -7.98 -2.19
N GLY A 438 -11.45 -7.61 -2.91
CA GLY A 438 -10.15 -7.32 -2.30
C GLY A 438 -9.93 -5.84 -2.03
N GLU A 439 -8.67 -5.40 -2.06
CA GLU A 439 -8.26 -4.01 -1.89
C GLU A 439 -8.66 -3.17 -3.12
N CYS A 440 -9.92 -2.78 -3.13
CA CYS A 440 -10.51 -1.96 -4.19
C CYS A 440 -11.33 -0.83 -3.59
N VAL A 441 -11.24 0.34 -4.20
CA VAL A 441 -12.16 1.44 -3.95
C VAL A 441 -13.06 1.59 -5.17
N TYR A 442 -14.34 1.33 -4.97
CA TYR A 442 -15.33 1.38 -6.03
C TYR A 442 -16.08 2.70 -6.01
N ARG A 443 -16.52 3.17 -7.19
CA ARG A 443 -17.30 4.42 -7.30
C ARG A 443 -18.57 4.39 -6.45
N PHE A 444 -19.25 3.23 -6.39
CA PHE A 444 -20.48 3.07 -5.60
C PHE A 444 -20.28 3.25 -4.08
N MET A 445 -19.05 3.09 -3.57
CA MET A 445 -18.75 3.33 -2.15
C MET A 445 -18.96 4.79 -1.77
N PHE A 446 -18.81 5.70 -2.72
CA PHE A 446 -19.11 7.13 -2.52
C PHE A 446 -20.62 7.45 -2.57
N ASP A 447 -21.47 6.48 -2.92
CA ASP A 447 -22.92 6.56 -2.78
C ASP A 447 -23.40 5.90 -1.49
N ASP A 448 -22.88 4.70 -1.19
CA ASP A 448 -23.36 3.85 -0.12
C ASP A 448 -22.78 4.25 1.25
N LEU A 449 -21.49 4.62 1.35
CA LEU A 449 -20.83 5.01 2.59
C LEU A 449 -21.05 6.49 2.92
N ALA A 450 -21.69 6.79 4.05
CA ALA A 450 -21.94 8.16 4.50
C ALA A 450 -20.66 8.99 4.60
N ALA A 451 -19.58 8.39 5.09
CA ALA A 451 -18.28 9.04 5.25
C ALA A 451 -17.64 9.49 3.92
N LEU A 452 -17.93 8.82 2.81
CA LEU A 452 -17.34 9.11 1.51
C LEU A 452 -18.22 9.97 0.61
N ARG A 453 -19.54 10.06 0.84
CA ARG A 453 -20.45 10.86 0.00
C ARG A 453 -20.01 12.29 -0.25
N PRO A 454 -19.49 13.04 0.76
CA PRO A 454 -19.07 14.42 0.54
C PRO A 454 -17.92 14.57 -0.47
N TYR A 455 -17.16 13.51 -0.73
CA TYR A 455 -15.99 13.51 -1.59
C TYR A 455 -16.27 13.01 -3.01
N LYS A 456 -17.50 12.57 -3.31
CA LYS A 456 -17.83 11.88 -4.57
C LYS A 456 -17.44 12.69 -5.81
N ALA A 457 -17.83 13.96 -5.88
CA ALA A 457 -17.54 14.80 -7.05
C ALA A 457 -16.02 14.96 -7.25
N THR A 458 -15.27 15.18 -6.18
CA THR A 458 -13.80 15.27 -6.22
C THR A 458 -13.16 13.95 -6.64
N ALA A 459 -13.67 12.82 -6.17
CA ALA A 459 -13.20 11.50 -6.55
C ALA A 459 -13.46 11.20 -8.05
N ASP A 460 -14.60 11.64 -8.59
CA ASP A 460 -14.90 11.53 -10.03
C ASP A 460 -13.90 12.37 -10.87
N VAL A 461 -13.54 13.58 -10.44
CA VAL A 461 -12.51 14.40 -11.10
C VAL A 461 -11.13 13.72 -11.06
N LEU A 462 -10.74 13.18 -9.90
CA LEU A 462 -9.47 12.44 -9.75
C LEU A 462 -9.40 11.21 -10.65
N ALA A 463 -10.52 10.49 -10.82
CA ALA A 463 -10.58 9.31 -11.67
C ALA A 463 -10.38 9.63 -13.15
N GLU A 464 -10.82 10.81 -13.63
CA GLU A 464 -10.66 11.25 -15.01
C GLU A 464 -9.32 11.97 -15.28
N LYS A 465 -8.57 12.33 -14.24
CA LYS A 465 -7.29 13.00 -14.37
C LYS A 465 -6.27 12.13 -15.09
N SER A 466 -5.64 12.65 -16.14
CA SER A 466 -4.72 11.93 -17.02
C SER A 466 -3.30 12.48 -17.07
N ASP A 467 -3.05 13.64 -16.47
CA ASP A 467 -1.76 14.37 -16.51
C ASP A 467 -0.90 14.13 -15.26
N TRP A 468 -1.01 12.94 -14.68
CA TRP A 468 -0.19 12.54 -13.52
C TRP A 468 1.30 12.56 -13.85
N GLY A 469 2.10 13.20 -12.99
CA GLY A 469 3.55 13.20 -13.09
C GLY A 469 4.19 11.82 -12.87
N PRO A 470 5.46 11.63 -13.32
CA PRO A 470 6.20 10.39 -13.10
C PRO A 470 6.53 10.19 -11.61
N LEU A 471 6.41 8.95 -11.13
CA LEU A 471 6.76 8.56 -9.76
C LEU A 471 8.13 7.87 -9.69
N TYR A 472 8.59 7.23 -10.76
CA TYR A 472 9.80 6.41 -10.75
C TYR A 472 10.75 6.78 -11.89
N ASP A 473 12.05 6.66 -11.61
CA ASP A 473 13.12 6.77 -12.61
C ASP A 473 13.84 5.42 -12.76
N CYS A 474 13.50 4.69 -13.81
CA CYS A 474 14.07 3.37 -14.09
C CYS A 474 15.59 3.40 -14.27
N LYS A 475 16.17 4.50 -14.80
CA LYS A 475 17.62 4.61 -15.03
C LYS A 475 18.36 4.74 -13.70
N THR A 476 17.82 5.55 -12.79
CA THR A 476 18.35 5.71 -11.44
C THR A 476 18.26 4.38 -10.69
N LEU A 477 17.11 3.69 -10.74
CA LEU A 477 16.91 2.38 -10.10
C LEU A 477 17.84 1.30 -10.68
N ALA A 478 18.02 1.24 -11.98
CA ALA A 478 18.93 0.30 -12.65
C ALA A 478 20.41 0.56 -12.34
N SER A 479 20.76 1.76 -11.88
CA SER A 479 22.11 2.14 -11.42
C SER A 479 22.22 2.29 -9.90
N ASN A 480 21.22 1.85 -9.13
CA ASN A 480 21.14 2.01 -7.69
C ASN A 480 22.41 1.51 -6.97
N ARG A 481 22.82 2.24 -5.95
CA ARG A 481 23.95 1.93 -5.07
C ARG A 481 23.56 1.87 -3.59
N VAL A 482 22.33 2.24 -3.26
CA VAL A 482 21.81 2.17 -1.89
C VAL A 482 21.53 0.71 -1.56
N PRO A 483 21.97 0.19 -0.41
CA PRO A 483 21.54 -1.13 0.07
C PRO A 483 20.02 -1.20 0.19
N VAL A 484 19.39 -2.15 -0.47
CA VAL A 484 17.93 -2.33 -0.47
C VAL A 484 17.59 -3.77 -0.15
N ALA A 485 16.70 -3.99 0.82
CA ALA A 485 16.10 -5.28 1.08
C ALA A 485 14.58 -5.18 1.06
N ALA A 486 13.92 -6.12 0.39
CA ALA A 486 12.47 -6.15 0.30
C ALA A 486 11.89 -7.52 0.64
N LEU A 487 10.72 -7.52 1.27
CA LEU A 487 9.88 -8.68 1.51
C LEU A 487 8.60 -8.55 0.69
N SER A 488 8.28 -9.59 -0.08
CA SER A 488 7.01 -9.73 -0.79
C SER A 488 6.35 -11.07 -0.44
N TYR A 489 5.03 -11.10 -0.48
CA TYR A 489 4.26 -12.30 -0.16
C TYR A 489 3.66 -12.88 -1.44
N VAL A 490 3.73 -14.21 -1.58
CA VAL A 490 3.25 -14.91 -2.80
C VAL A 490 1.74 -14.74 -2.97
N ASP A 491 1.01 -14.82 -1.85
CA ASP A 491 -0.46 -14.73 -1.80
C ASP A 491 -0.95 -13.35 -1.35
N ASP A 492 -0.21 -12.28 -1.70
CA ASP A 492 -0.59 -10.91 -1.36
C ASP A 492 -1.85 -10.49 -2.12
N LEU A 493 -2.86 -9.98 -1.40
CA LEU A 493 -4.13 -9.48 -1.94
C LEU A 493 -4.16 -7.95 -2.05
N TYR A 494 -3.00 -7.29 -1.90
CA TYR A 494 -2.86 -5.84 -1.97
C TYR A 494 -1.83 -5.44 -3.04
N VAL A 495 -0.68 -6.13 -3.06
CA VAL A 495 0.40 -5.86 -4.01
C VAL A 495 0.78 -7.17 -4.70
N ASP A 496 0.32 -7.36 -5.93
CA ASP A 496 0.52 -8.60 -6.67
C ASP A 496 2.01 -8.95 -6.82
N TYR A 497 2.34 -10.20 -6.47
CA TYR A 497 3.70 -10.73 -6.50
C TYR A 497 4.33 -10.67 -7.91
N ASN A 498 3.56 -11.01 -8.96
CA ASN A 498 4.10 -11.08 -10.31
C ASN A 498 4.43 -9.67 -10.83
N LEU A 499 3.58 -8.69 -10.55
CA LEU A 499 3.82 -7.30 -10.90
C LEU A 499 4.98 -6.71 -10.08
N SER A 500 5.11 -7.09 -8.81
CA SER A 500 6.26 -6.72 -7.96
C SER A 500 7.57 -7.30 -8.47
N LYS A 501 7.56 -8.52 -9.04
CA LYS A 501 8.74 -9.19 -9.57
C LYS A 501 9.40 -8.42 -10.71
N GLU A 502 8.60 -7.83 -11.58
CA GLU A 502 9.11 -7.00 -12.69
C GLU A 502 9.88 -5.80 -12.17
N THR A 503 9.31 -5.08 -11.19
CA THR A 503 9.96 -3.94 -10.54
C THR A 503 11.21 -4.35 -9.79
N ALA A 504 11.13 -5.42 -8.98
CA ALA A 504 12.25 -5.91 -8.20
C ALA A 504 13.46 -6.24 -9.07
N SER A 505 13.25 -6.81 -10.26
CA SER A 505 14.31 -7.11 -11.21
C SER A 505 14.98 -5.85 -11.80
N GLY A 506 14.28 -4.72 -11.82
CA GLY A 506 14.76 -3.42 -12.31
C GLY A 506 15.56 -2.61 -11.29
N ILE A 507 15.54 -2.99 -10.00
CA ILE A 507 16.29 -2.29 -8.94
C ILE A 507 17.61 -2.98 -8.69
N LYS A 508 18.72 -2.36 -9.13
CA LYS A 508 20.05 -2.95 -8.96
C LYS A 508 20.39 -3.15 -7.49
N GLY A 509 20.84 -4.36 -7.15
CA GLY A 509 21.31 -4.71 -5.81
C GLY A 509 20.21 -4.95 -4.77
N LEU A 510 18.95 -4.95 -5.18
CA LEU A 510 17.85 -5.34 -4.30
C LEU A 510 18.04 -6.78 -3.80
N LYS A 511 17.99 -6.98 -2.50
CA LYS A 511 17.93 -8.28 -1.83
C LYS A 511 16.46 -8.62 -1.58
N TRP A 512 15.92 -9.52 -2.38
CA TRP A 512 14.50 -9.81 -2.38
C TRP A 512 14.19 -11.11 -1.65
N TRP A 513 13.48 -11.00 -0.52
CA TRP A 513 12.93 -12.12 0.22
C TRP A 513 11.47 -12.32 -0.19
N VAL A 514 11.12 -13.52 -0.67
CA VAL A 514 9.76 -13.91 -1.04
C VAL A 514 9.31 -15.05 -0.15
N THR A 515 8.09 -14.99 0.37
CA THR A 515 7.55 -16.02 1.26
C THR A 515 6.04 -16.16 1.12
N ASN A 516 5.52 -17.33 1.46
CA ASN A 516 4.10 -17.62 1.66
C ASN A 516 3.75 -17.91 3.13
N GLU A 517 4.71 -17.76 4.05
CA GLU A 517 4.48 -17.94 5.50
C GLU A 517 3.58 -16.83 6.08
N TYR A 518 3.58 -15.66 5.44
CA TYR A 518 2.90 -14.47 5.90
C TYR A 518 1.95 -13.90 4.84
N ARG A 519 1.06 -13.01 5.30
CA ARG A 519 0.23 -12.15 4.46
C ARG A 519 0.70 -10.69 4.55
N HIS A 520 0.00 -9.79 3.89
CA HIS A 520 0.37 -8.38 3.73
C HIS A 520 0.73 -7.63 5.03
N THR A 521 0.13 -8.01 6.15
CA THR A 521 0.29 -7.33 7.45
C THR A 521 1.44 -7.89 8.32
N ALA A 522 2.25 -8.78 7.78
CA ALA A 522 3.27 -9.54 8.53
C ALA A 522 4.21 -8.71 9.41
N ILE A 523 4.60 -7.49 8.99
CA ILE A 523 5.44 -6.58 9.80
C ILE A 523 4.80 -6.23 11.16
N ARG A 524 3.46 -6.35 11.27
CA ARG A 524 2.71 -6.14 12.52
C ARG A 524 2.58 -7.43 13.34
N GLU A 525 2.75 -8.59 12.70
CA GLU A 525 2.56 -9.92 13.29
C GLU A 525 3.88 -10.48 13.82
N ASP A 526 4.92 -10.52 12.99
CA ASP A 526 6.28 -11.02 13.31
C ASP A 526 7.36 -9.98 12.95
N GLY A 527 7.11 -8.75 13.32
CA GLY A 527 7.90 -7.61 12.88
C GLY A 527 9.34 -7.65 13.34
N GLN A 528 9.65 -8.23 14.51
CA GLN A 528 11.02 -8.36 14.98
C GLN A 528 11.84 -9.23 14.02
N ARG A 529 11.39 -10.44 13.73
CA ARG A 529 12.07 -11.37 12.80
C ARG A 529 12.20 -10.75 11.40
N ILE A 530 11.13 -10.09 10.93
CA ILE A 530 11.11 -9.47 9.60
C ILE A 530 12.14 -8.34 9.52
N PHE A 531 12.15 -7.42 10.48
CA PHE A 531 13.09 -6.31 10.47
C PHE A 531 14.55 -6.79 10.58
N GLU A 532 14.84 -7.70 11.50
CA GLU A 532 16.19 -8.28 11.67
C GLU A 532 16.67 -8.97 10.39
N ARG A 533 15.79 -9.70 9.70
CA ARG A 533 16.13 -10.36 8.43
C ARG A 533 16.39 -9.34 7.31
N LEU A 534 15.54 -8.33 7.15
CA LEU A 534 15.75 -7.27 6.16
C LEU A 534 17.05 -6.50 6.43
N LEU A 535 17.32 -6.18 7.68
CA LEU A 535 18.57 -5.53 8.09
C LEU A 535 19.80 -6.39 7.74
N GLY A 536 19.75 -7.70 8.05
CA GLY A 536 20.80 -8.65 7.73
C GLY A 536 21.02 -8.78 6.21
N LEU A 537 19.96 -8.82 5.42
CA LEU A 537 20.01 -8.86 3.96
C LEU A 537 20.65 -7.58 3.39
N ALA A 538 20.18 -6.40 3.80
CA ALA A 538 20.69 -5.13 3.28
C ALA A 538 22.19 -4.95 3.58
N ARG A 539 22.63 -5.41 4.74
CA ARG A 539 24.03 -5.32 5.21
C ARG A 539 24.91 -6.51 4.79
N ASN A 540 24.41 -7.43 3.94
CA ASN A 540 25.09 -8.65 3.53
C ASN A 540 25.59 -9.55 4.69
N ALA A 541 24.93 -9.47 5.85
CA ALA A 541 25.19 -10.37 6.97
C ALA A 541 24.52 -11.74 6.76
N ILE A 542 23.48 -11.79 5.95
CA ILE A 542 22.82 -13.02 5.47
C ILE A 542 22.53 -12.88 3.96
N PHE A 543 22.26 -14.01 3.30
CA PHE A 543 21.88 -14.05 1.90
C PHE A 543 20.41 -14.45 1.74
N PRO A 544 19.75 -14.04 0.64
CA PRO A 544 18.36 -14.38 0.35
C PRO A 544 18.07 -15.87 0.37
#